data_44fcf9e101f22dafcc2cffa32d1fa770
#
_entry.id   44fcf9e101f22dafcc2cffa32d1fa770
#
_cell.length_a   1.000
_cell.length_b   1.000
_cell.length_c   1.000
_cell.angle_alpha   90.00
_cell.angle_beta   90.00
_cell.angle_gamma   90.00
#
_symmetry.space_group_name_H-M   'P 1'
#
loop_
_entity.id
_entity.type
_entity.pdbx_description
1 polymer ?
#
loop_
_entity_poly.entity_id
_entity_poly.type
_entity_poly.pdbx_seq_one_letter_code
_entity_poly.pdbx_strand_id
1 'polypeptide(L)'
;LEDLLKQNSHSSIPELLTTERPDRAASCVLDGKVVIMVNGTPISLIAPCTFFDLLESVEDQNINYRFANLIKVVRLIACFITVLLPGLYIAITNFHEELIPTELLFSIVSSRQAVPITIELELIHEAGIRVPSPISTTMSIVGALVLGDAAVNASIVSPISIIIVAISGLTSFAIPNFSLELHFRLLRFAFIFAGWLFGFLGIAIGIFLYLGILSSYSSFGVPFLSPYVPLSNVGTSGYFFSPYWRREKRSDFLNTKRTNKQNSISMKWKI
;
A
#
# COMPACT_ATOMS: atom_id res chain seq x y z
N LEU A 1 -23.68 15.43 -4.94
CA LEU A 1 -22.39 14.88 -5.32
C LEU A 1 -21.37 15.02 -4.18
N GLU A 2 -21.30 16.18 -3.54
CA GLU A 2 -20.46 16.41 -2.36
C GLU A 2 -20.83 15.48 -1.19
N ASP A 3 -22.10 15.24 -0.98
CA ASP A 3 -22.56 14.32 0.08
C ASP A 3 -22.17 12.88 -0.20
N LEU A 4 -22.20 12.44 -1.46
CA LEU A 4 -21.70 11.12 -1.87
C LEU A 4 -20.17 11.00 -1.70
N LEU A 5 -19.42 12.07 -1.93
CA LEU A 5 -17.98 12.10 -1.73
C LEU A 5 -17.59 12.15 -0.25
N LYS A 6 -18.44 12.74 0.59
CA LYS A 6 -18.26 12.83 2.05
C LYS A 6 -18.75 11.59 2.81
N GLN A 7 -19.56 10.74 2.19
CA GLN A 7 -20.25 9.65 2.85
C GLN A 7 -19.32 8.67 3.58
N ASN A 8 -18.05 8.60 3.19
CA ASN A 8 -17.05 7.72 3.79
C ASN A 8 -15.79 8.46 4.31
N SER A 9 -15.93 9.73 4.68
CA SER A 9 -14.81 10.54 5.21
C SER A 9 -14.18 10.00 6.51
N HIS A 10 -14.83 9.02 7.15
CA HIS A 10 -14.34 8.37 8.36
C HIS A 10 -13.51 7.10 8.10
N SER A 11 -13.47 6.62 6.85
CA SER A 11 -12.67 5.46 6.49
C SER A 11 -11.24 5.87 6.17
N SER A 12 -10.26 5.21 6.77
CA SER A 12 -8.85 5.38 6.42
C SER A 12 -8.50 4.69 5.09
N ILE A 13 -9.39 3.84 4.56
CA ILE A 13 -9.22 3.15 3.28
C ILE A 13 -9.59 4.10 2.15
N PRO A 14 -8.72 4.33 1.15
CA PRO A 14 -9.01 5.23 0.04
C PRO A 14 -10.08 4.65 -0.88
N GLU A 15 -11.18 5.37 -1.07
CA GLU A 15 -12.29 4.98 -1.93
C GLU A 15 -12.21 5.57 -3.33
N LEU A 16 -11.45 6.65 -3.46
CA LEU A 16 -11.26 7.40 -4.68
C LEU A 16 -9.80 7.36 -5.09
N LEU A 17 -9.58 7.20 -6.38
CA LEU A 17 -8.26 7.39 -6.96
C LEU A 17 -8.16 8.82 -7.47
N THR A 18 -7.10 9.53 -7.10
CA THR A 18 -6.84 10.89 -7.55
C THR A 18 -5.76 10.90 -8.63
N THR A 19 -5.91 11.73 -9.65
CA THR A 19 -4.90 11.90 -10.68
C THR A 19 -4.94 13.31 -11.27
N GLU A 20 -3.76 13.85 -11.56
CA GLU A 20 -3.58 15.09 -12.32
C GLU A 20 -3.31 14.81 -13.80
N ARG A 21 -3.08 13.54 -14.16
CA ARG A 21 -2.72 13.13 -15.51
C ARG A 21 -3.95 12.77 -16.34
N PRO A 22 -4.15 13.47 -17.49
CA PRO A 22 -5.31 13.22 -18.37
C PRO A 22 -5.26 11.85 -19.06
N ASP A 23 -4.07 11.31 -19.33
CA ASP A 23 -3.88 9.97 -19.91
C ASP A 23 -4.42 8.87 -18.99
N ARG A 24 -4.16 8.98 -17.67
CA ARG A 24 -4.69 8.06 -16.68
C ARG A 24 -6.20 8.20 -16.53
N ALA A 25 -6.71 9.41 -16.51
CA ALA A 25 -8.15 9.67 -16.47
C ALA A 25 -8.85 9.05 -17.69
N ALA A 26 -8.31 9.27 -18.89
CA ALA A 26 -8.86 8.71 -20.14
C ALA A 26 -8.85 7.17 -20.12
N SER A 27 -7.78 6.55 -19.64
CA SER A 27 -7.68 5.10 -19.55
C SER A 27 -8.72 4.51 -18.59
N CYS A 28 -8.96 5.16 -17.45
CA CYS A 28 -9.98 4.75 -16.49
C CYS A 28 -11.41 4.87 -17.06
N VAL A 29 -11.69 5.91 -17.86
CA VAL A 29 -12.96 6.04 -18.58
C VAL A 29 -13.14 4.89 -19.59
N LEU A 30 -12.09 4.52 -20.31
CA LEU A 30 -12.13 3.38 -21.22
C LEU A 30 -12.37 2.05 -20.50
N ASP A 31 -11.90 1.92 -19.26
CA ASP A 31 -12.18 0.77 -18.39
C ASP A 31 -13.63 0.74 -17.87
N GLY A 32 -14.35 1.85 -18.01
CA GLY A 32 -15.75 1.98 -17.55
C GLY A 32 -15.89 2.59 -16.17
N LYS A 33 -14.84 3.20 -15.64
CA LYS A 33 -14.88 3.99 -14.40
C LYS A 33 -15.42 5.40 -14.68
N VAL A 34 -15.92 6.03 -13.64
CA VAL A 34 -16.39 7.41 -13.69
C VAL A 34 -15.26 8.34 -13.28
N VAL A 35 -15.00 9.35 -14.09
CA VAL A 35 -14.02 10.38 -13.78
C VAL A 35 -14.76 11.67 -13.49
N ILE A 36 -14.55 12.25 -12.32
CA ILE A 36 -15.16 13.48 -11.85
C ILE A 36 -14.11 14.58 -11.91
N MET A 37 -14.34 15.57 -12.71
CA MET A 37 -13.50 16.76 -12.82
C MET A 37 -14.27 17.96 -12.29
N VAL A 38 -13.63 18.71 -11.41
CA VAL A 38 -14.19 19.96 -10.86
C VAL A 38 -13.49 21.14 -11.55
N ASN A 39 -14.27 22.06 -12.06
CA ASN A 39 -13.72 23.23 -12.74
C ASN A 39 -12.85 24.05 -11.78
N GLY A 40 -11.65 24.42 -12.22
CA GLY A 40 -10.69 25.16 -11.41
C GLY A 40 -9.76 24.31 -10.54
N THR A 41 -9.90 22.97 -10.54
CA THR A 41 -8.95 22.07 -9.85
C THR A 41 -8.21 21.19 -10.86
N PRO A 42 -6.88 21.03 -10.72
CA PRO A 42 -6.10 20.16 -11.60
C PRO A 42 -6.34 18.67 -11.32
N ILE A 43 -6.98 18.33 -10.21
CA ILE A 43 -7.14 16.96 -9.72
C ILE A 43 -8.46 16.38 -10.21
N SER A 44 -8.38 15.22 -10.87
CA SER A 44 -9.53 14.42 -11.27
C SER A 44 -9.74 13.29 -10.26
N LEU A 45 -10.98 13.06 -9.86
CA LEU A 45 -11.38 11.98 -8.96
C LEU A 45 -11.93 10.81 -9.79
N ILE A 46 -11.47 9.61 -9.52
CA ILE A 46 -11.85 8.40 -10.25
C ILE A 46 -12.55 7.44 -9.29
N ALA A 47 -13.75 7.01 -9.65
CA ALA A 47 -14.56 6.05 -8.93
C ALA A 47 -15.12 4.98 -9.90
N PRO A 48 -15.37 3.75 -9.43
CA PRO A 48 -14.94 3.14 -8.19
C PRO A 48 -13.44 2.85 -8.17
N CYS A 49 -12.86 2.70 -6.98
CA CYS A 49 -11.46 2.35 -6.79
C CYS A 49 -11.34 0.97 -6.14
N THR A 50 -10.53 0.10 -6.72
CA THR A 50 -10.20 -1.21 -6.13
C THR A 50 -8.81 -1.19 -5.52
N PHE A 51 -8.53 -2.10 -4.60
CA PHE A 51 -7.21 -2.24 -3.98
C PHE A 51 -6.08 -2.37 -5.02
N PHE A 52 -6.33 -3.13 -6.08
CA PHE A 52 -5.33 -3.36 -7.12
C PHE A 52 -5.08 -2.15 -8.02
N ASP A 53 -6.07 -1.27 -8.15
CA ASP A 53 -5.90 0.00 -8.86
C ASP A 53 -4.97 0.96 -8.11
N LEU A 54 -4.98 0.90 -6.77
CA LEU A 54 -4.09 1.69 -5.92
C LEU A 54 -2.64 1.22 -5.98
N LEU A 55 -2.40 -0.05 -6.34
CA LEU A 55 -1.05 -0.60 -6.54
C LEU A 55 -0.48 -0.29 -7.93
N GLU A 56 -1.30 0.19 -8.86
CA GLU A 56 -0.85 0.57 -10.20
C GLU A 56 -0.30 2.00 -10.21
N SER A 57 0.93 2.19 -10.69
CA SER A 57 1.49 3.51 -11.00
C SER A 57 1.27 3.85 -12.47
N VAL A 58 1.21 5.14 -12.75
CA VAL A 58 1.12 5.66 -14.14
C VAL A 58 2.37 5.31 -14.94
N GLU A 59 3.51 5.25 -14.29
CA GLU A 59 4.80 4.95 -14.90
C GLU A 59 4.90 3.52 -15.42
N ASP A 60 4.11 2.59 -14.86
CA ASP A 60 4.07 1.19 -15.28
C ASP A 60 3.54 1.02 -16.71
N GLN A 61 2.86 2.04 -17.26
CA GLN A 61 2.30 2.00 -18.61
C GLN A 61 3.39 1.96 -19.69
N ASN A 62 4.53 2.56 -19.42
CA ASN A 62 5.65 2.67 -20.36
C ASN A 62 6.59 1.46 -20.29
N ILE A 63 6.41 0.57 -19.33
CA ILE A 63 7.28 -0.57 -19.08
C ILE A 63 6.72 -1.81 -19.78
N ASN A 64 7.60 -2.72 -20.20
CA ASN A 64 7.17 -4.02 -20.73
C ASN A 64 6.25 -4.74 -19.74
N TYR A 65 5.14 -5.30 -20.24
CA TYR A 65 4.08 -5.89 -19.41
C TYR A 65 4.57 -6.94 -18.41
N ARG A 66 5.64 -7.70 -18.73
CA ARG A 66 6.23 -8.69 -17.83
C ARG A 66 6.85 -8.04 -16.59
N PHE A 67 7.57 -6.94 -16.79
CA PHE A 67 8.16 -6.16 -15.70
C PHE A 67 7.10 -5.44 -14.88
N ALA A 68 6.08 -4.89 -15.52
CA ALA A 68 4.96 -4.24 -14.81
C ALA A 68 4.25 -5.19 -13.85
N ASN A 69 4.08 -6.45 -14.26
CA ASN A 69 3.48 -7.47 -13.40
C ASN A 69 4.40 -7.86 -12.22
N LEU A 70 5.70 -7.99 -12.48
CA LEU A 70 6.67 -8.23 -11.40
C LEU A 70 6.64 -7.10 -10.39
N ILE A 71 6.62 -5.84 -10.86
CA ILE A 71 6.55 -4.65 -10.00
C ILE A 71 5.28 -4.68 -9.13
N LYS A 72 4.12 -5.07 -9.67
CA LYS A 72 2.87 -5.21 -8.89
C LYS A 72 3.00 -6.24 -7.76
N VAL A 73 3.62 -7.39 -8.05
CA VAL A 73 3.88 -8.42 -7.03
C VAL A 73 4.84 -7.88 -5.96
N VAL A 74 5.91 -7.19 -6.37
CA VAL A 74 6.85 -6.56 -5.44
C VAL A 74 6.15 -5.52 -4.56
N ARG A 75 5.28 -4.68 -5.12
CA ARG A 75 4.48 -3.71 -4.35
C ARG A 75 3.54 -4.39 -3.36
N LEU A 76 2.90 -5.48 -3.78
CA LEU A 76 2.05 -6.26 -2.87
C LEU A 76 2.86 -6.82 -1.70
N ILE A 77 4.03 -7.41 -1.97
CA ILE A 77 4.94 -7.89 -0.93
C ILE A 77 5.41 -6.72 -0.04
N ALA A 78 5.73 -5.58 -0.62
CA ALA A 78 6.12 -4.38 0.12
C ALA A 78 5.02 -3.91 1.08
N CYS A 79 3.74 -3.95 0.69
CA CYS A 79 2.62 -3.66 1.58
C CYS A 79 2.61 -4.58 2.81
N PHE A 80 2.80 -5.89 2.60
CA PHE A 80 2.86 -6.84 3.71
C PHE A 80 4.08 -6.60 4.61
N ILE A 81 5.25 -6.37 4.04
CA ILE A 81 6.46 -6.07 4.81
C ILE A 81 6.28 -4.81 5.64
N THR A 82 5.78 -3.72 5.04
CA THR A 82 5.57 -2.44 5.72
C THR A 82 4.70 -2.57 6.96
N VAL A 83 3.65 -3.39 6.90
CA VAL A 83 2.67 -3.54 7.97
C VAL A 83 3.10 -4.59 8.99
N LEU A 84 3.53 -5.77 8.53
CA LEU A 84 3.71 -6.93 9.40
C LEU A 84 5.11 -7.01 10.03
N LEU A 85 6.15 -6.54 9.34
CA LEU A 85 7.53 -6.75 9.77
C LEU A 85 7.81 -6.21 11.17
N PRO A 86 7.42 -4.97 11.55
CA PRO A 86 7.66 -4.46 12.89
C PRO A 86 6.86 -5.20 13.97
N GLY A 87 5.60 -5.58 13.67
CA GLY A 87 4.77 -6.36 14.57
C GLY A 87 5.34 -7.77 14.81
N LEU A 88 5.80 -8.43 13.74
CA LEU A 88 6.45 -9.74 13.83
C LEU A 88 7.73 -9.67 14.66
N TYR A 89 8.54 -8.64 14.48
CA TYR A 89 9.74 -8.46 15.28
C TYR A 89 9.43 -8.38 16.78
N ILE A 90 8.44 -7.58 17.16
CA ILE A 90 8.02 -7.44 18.55
C ILE A 90 7.43 -8.75 19.09
N ALA A 91 6.66 -9.49 18.28
CA ALA A 91 6.11 -10.77 18.67
C ALA A 91 7.21 -11.81 18.93
N ILE A 92 8.24 -11.86 18.08
CA ILE A 92 9.38 -12.75 18.23
C ILE A 92 10.18 -12.39 19.48
N THR A 93 10.51 -11.13 19.67
CA THR A 93 11.36 -10.69 20.80
C THR A 93 10.69 -10.83 22.16
N ASN A 94 9.35 -10.75 22.25
CA ASN A 94 8.64 -10.82 23.51
C ASN A 94 8.21 -12.25 23.90
N PHE A 95 7.87 -13.09 22.91
CA PHE A 95 7.24 -14.39 23.19
C PHE A 95 8.03 -15.60 22.68
N HIS A 96 8.95 -15.41 21.73
CA HIS A 96 9.62 -16.49 21.03
C HIS A 96 11.12 -16.20 20.87
N GLU A 97 11.79 -15.91 21.98
CA GLU A 97 13.24 -15.68 21.99
C GLU A 97 14.02 -16.90 21.45
N GLU A 98 13.43 -18.08 21.50
CA GLU A 98 13.99 -19.34 21.00
C GLU A 98 14.20 -19.36 19.47
N LEU A 99 13.43 -18.56 18.72
CA LEU A 99 13.56 -18.46 17.25
C LEU A 99 14.72 -17.58 16.81
N ILE A 100 15.34 -16.86 17.74
CA ILE A 100 16.42 -15.93 17.46
C ILE A 100 17.76 -16.65 17.60
N PRO A 101 18.63 -16.61 16.57
CA PRO A 101 19.98 -17.13 16.70
C PRO A 101 20.71 -16.51 17.90
N THR A 102 21.43 -17.33 18.65
CA THR A 102 22.10 -16.93 19.90
C THR A 102 23.04 -15.73 19.72
N GLU A 103 23.68 -15.60 18.57
CA GLU A 103 24.56 -14.47 18.24
C GLU A 103 23.81 -13.13 18.13
N LEU A 104 22.56 -13.18 17.66
CA LEU A 104 21.69 -12.01 17.54
C LEU A 104 20.96 -11.70 18.85
N LEU A 105 20.76 -12.71 19.70
CA LEU A 105 20.08 -12.56 20.98
C LEU A 105 20.78 -11.56 21.90
N PHE A 106 22.13 -11.58 21.94
CA PHE A 106 22.91 -10.64 22.74
C PHE A 106 22.72 -9.18 22.32
N SER A 107 22.48 -8.92 21.04
CA SER A 107 22.23 -7.56 20.53
C SER A 107 20.79 -7.10 20.76
N ILE A 108 19.84 -8.03 20.94
CA ILE A 108 18.42 -7.75 21.12
C ILE A 108 18.06 -7.60 22.60
N VAL A 109 18.64 -8.39 23.48
CA VAL A 109 18.32 -8.41 24.93
C VAL A 109 18.59 -7.06 25.61
N SER A 110 19.52 -6.27 25.08
CA SER A 110 19.80 -4.93 25.62
C SER A 110 18.70 -3.90 25.37
N SER A 111 17.73 -4.17 24.49
CA SER A 111 16.72 -3.17 24.13
C SER A 111 15.33 -3.77 23.86
N ARG A 112 14.56 -3.95 24.92
CA ARG A 112 13.12 -4.31 24.84
C ARG A 112 12.22 -3.15 24.33
N GLN A 113 12.76 -2.17 23.59
CA GLN A 113 12.06 -0.93 23.28
C GLN A 113 11.93 -0.67 21.78
N ALA A 114 11.31 -1.62 21.04
CA ALA A 114 11.04 -1.41 19.61
C ALA A 114 9.93 -0.39 19.33
N VAL A 115 9.00 -0.20 20.27
CA VAL A 115 7.86 0.72 20.12
C VAL A 115 8.26 2.20 20.03
N PRO A 116 9.17 2.74 20.86
CA PRO A 116 9.57 4.14 20.77
C PRO A 116 10.19 4.52 19.43
N ILE A 117 10.96 3.62 18.81
CA ILE A 117 11.68 3.91 17.56
C ILE A 117 10.75 4.02 16.37
N THR A 118 9.72 3.19 16.32
CA THR A 118 8.72 3.30 15.25
C THR A 118 8.00 4.62 15.32
N ILE A 119 7.74 5.15 16.52
CA ILE A 119 7.13 6.47 16.72
C ILE A 119 8.09 7.57 16.30
N GLU A 120 9.37 7.51 16.70
CA GLU A 120 10.38 8.52 16.35
C GLU A 120 10.60 8.61 14.84
N LEU A 121 10.72 7.46 14.15
CA LEU A 121 10.87 7.44 12.70
C LEU A 121 9.64 7.95 11.97
N GLU A 122 8.45 7.70 12.51
CA GLU A 122 7.22 8.24 11.95
C GLU A 122 7.16 9.75 12.08
N LEU A 123 7.59 10.31 13.22
CA LEU A 123 7.70 11.76 13.42
C LEU A 123 8.72 12.40 12.46
N ILE A 124 9.86 11.75 12.23
CA ILE A 124 10.87 12.23 11.27
C ILE A 124 10.31 12.21 9.85
N HIS A 125 9.59 11.14 9.49
CA HIS A 125 8.96 11.04 8.18
C HIS A 125 7.88 12.11 7.97
N GLU A 126 7.00 12.31 8.94
CA GLU A 126 5.95 13.34 8.89
C GLU A 126 6.57 14.75 8.82
N ALA A 127 7.63 15.02 9.57
CA ALA A 127 8.37 16.26 9.47
C ALA A 127 8.99 16.45 8.08
N GLY A 128 9.55 15.37 7.50
CA GLY A 128 10.17 15.39 6.17
C GLY A 128 9.22 15.77 5.03
N ILE A 129 7.95 15.38 5.12
CA ILE A 129 6.92 15.71 4.12
C ILE A 129 6.57 17.21 4.15
N ARG A 130 6.66 17.84 5.32
CA ARG A 130 6.26 19.24 5.52
C ARG A 130 7.38 20.25 5.25
N VAL A 131 8.62 19.79 5.20
CA VAL A 131 9.79 20.65 4.97
C VAL A 131 10.06 20.79 3.47
N PRO A 132 10.44 21.98 2.95
CA PRO A 132 10.82 22.15 1.55
C PRO A 132 11.93 21.17 1.14
N SER A 133 11.80 20.62 -0.07
CA SER A 133 12.62 19.51 -0.59
C SER A 133 14.14 19.60 -0.38
N PRO A 134 14.82 20.76 -0.51
CA PRO A 134 16.26 20.83 -0.31
C PRO A 134 16.70 20.59 1.14
N ILE A 135 15.89 21.02 2.09
CA ILE A 135 16.16 20.89 3.54
C ILE A 135 15.70 19.52 4.04
N SER A 136 14.61 19.00 3.50
CA SER A 136 14.05 17.69 3.85
C SER A 136 15.07 16.56 3.67
N THR A 137 15.80 16.54 2.56
CA THR A 137 16.81 15.50 2.29
C THR A 137 17.93 15.54 3.33
N THR A 138 18.43 16.73 3.66
CA THR A 138 19.49 16.92 4.66
C THR A 138 19.01 16.52 6.05
N MET A 139 17.81 16.95 6.44
CA MET A 139 17.19 16.59 7.73
C MET A 139 16.97 15.07 7.85
N SER A 140 16.54 14.42 6.77
CA SER A 140 16.33 12.96 6.76
C SER A 140 17.65 12.20 6.93
N ILE A 141 18.73 12.66 6.29
CA ILE A 141 20.06 12.03 6.42
C ILE A 141 20.61 12.24 7.83
N VAL A 142 20.54 13.47 8.36
CA VAL A 142 21.01 13.78 9.70
C VAL A 142 20.17 13.04 10.75
N GLY A 143 18.86 13.02 10.60
CA GLY A 143 17.97 12.27 11.50
C GLY A 143 18.26 10.77 11.50
N ALA A 144 18.34 10.15 10.34
CA ALA A 144 18.58 8.71 10.25
C ALA A 144 19.98 8.30 10.71
N LEU A 145 21.03 9.07 10.33
CA LEU A 145 22.41 8.73 10.66
C LEU A 145 22.76 9.12 12.11
N VAL A 146 22.54 10.37 12.47
CA VAL A 146 22.99 10.90 13.78
C VAL A 146 22.11 10.37 14.91
N LEU A 147 20.78 10.40 14.77
CA LEU A 147 19.89 9.89 15.81
C LEU A 147 19.95 8.37 15.90
N GLY A 148 20.04 7.66 14.77
CA GLY A 148 20.18 6.22 14.74
C GLY A 148 21.46 5.74 15.41
N ASP A 149 22.60 6.34 15.06
CA ASP A 149 23.91 6.01 15.66
C ASP A 149 23.95 6.38 17.15
N ALA A 150 23.46 7.56 17.53
CA ALA A 150 23.37 7.98 18.91
C ALA A 150 22.49 7.07 19.77
N ALA A 151 21.35 6.61 19.23
CA ALA A 151 20.42 5.70 19.92
C ALA A 151 21.04 4.31 20.16
N VAL A 152 21.82 3.80 19.20
CA VAL A 152 22.57 2.55 19.34
C VAL A 152 23.68 2.69 20.34
N ASN A 153 24.50 3.75 20.24
CA ASN A 153 25.63 4.01 21.15
C ASN A 153 25.17 4.22 22.59
N ALA A 154 24.00 4.84 22.79
CA ALA A 154 23.37 4.98 24.09
C ALA A 154 22.70 3.70 24.61
N SER A 155 22.75 2.60 23.85
CA SER A 155 22.08 1.33 24.18
C SER A 155 20.56 1.46 24.43
N ILE A 156 19.95 2.53 23.89
CA ILE A 156 18.50 2.74 23.95
C ILE A 156 17.80 1.74 23.02
N VAL A 157 18.44 1.43 21.90
CA VAL A 157 17.89 0.67 20.82
C VAL A 157 18.87 -0.37 20.31
N SER A 158 18.36 -1.55 19.91
CA SER A 158 19.22 -2.53 19.24
C SER A 158 19.47 -2.16 17.78
N PRO A 159 20.67 -2.45 17.23
CA PRO A 159 20.97 -2.24 15.83
C PRO A 159 19.96 -2.96 14.90
N ILE A 160 19.48 -4.13 15.31
CA ILE A 160 18.53 -4.94 14.54
C ILE A 160 17.17 -4.25 14.44
N SER A 161 16.69 -3.65 15.54
CA SER A 161 15.41 -2.92 15.50
C SER A 161 15.45 -1.75 14.54
N ILE A 162 16.56 -1.02 14.46
CA ILE A 162 16.74 0.07 13.48
C ILE A 162 16.69 -0.48 12.05
N ILE A 163 17.36 -1.59 11.77
CA ILE A 163 17.34 -2.22 10.44
C ILE A 163 15.91 -2.61 10.05
N ILE A 164 15.16 -3.23 10.95
CA ILE A 164 13.78 -3.67 10.70
C ILE A 164 12.87 -2.48 10.41
N VAL A 165 12.97 -1.43 11.20
CA VAL A 165 12.17 -0.22 10.99
C VAL A 165 12.59 0.50 9.72
N ALA A 166 13.88 0.55 9.40
CA ALA A 166 14.38 1.10 8.14
C ALA A 166 13.85 0.32 6.92
N ILE A 167 13.86 -1.01 6.97
CA ILE A 167 13.29 -1.84 5.90
C ILE A 167 11.79 -1.56 5.75
N SER A 168 11.04 -1.51 6.85
CA SER A 168 9.59 -1.22 6.79
C SER A 168 9.30 0.19 6.26
N GLY A 169 10.15 1.17 6.57
CA GLY A 169 10.07 2.52 6.03
C GLY A 169 10.41 2.56 4.54
N LEU A 170 11.49 1.91 4.11
CA LEU A 170 11.86 1.86 2.69
C LEU A 170 10.81 1.15 1.84
N THR A 171 10.19 0.09 2.36
CA THR A 171 9.13 -0.61 1.63
C THR A 171 7.86 0.21 1.49
N SER A 172 7.59 1.18 2.38
CA SER A 172 6.45 2.08 2.24
C SER A 172 6.54 2.96 0.99
N PHE A 173 7.75 3.37 0.59
CA PHE A 173 7.96 4.14 -0.65
C PHE A 173 7.68 3.35 -1.93
N ALA A 174 7.63 2.01 -1.86
CA ALA A 174 7.23 1.20 -3.01
C ALA A 174 5.72 1.29 -3.30
N ILE A 175 4.93 1.84 -2.39
CA ILE A 175 3.48 2.00 -2.54
C ILE A 175 3.20 3.29 -3.32
N PRO A 176 2.61 3.21 -4.54
CA PRO A 176 2.51 4.38 -5.42
C PRO A 176 1.43 5.37 -4.99
N ASN A 177 0.45 4.94 -4.21
CA ASN A 177 -0.66 5.79 -3.78
C ASN A 177 -0.45 6.27 -2.35
N PHE A 178 -0.34 7.59 -2.17
CA PHE A 178 -0.10 8.22 -0.87
C PHE A 178 -1.19 7.92 0.17
N SER A 179 -2.46 7.89 -0.23
CA SER A 179 -3.56 7.58 0.69
C SER A 179 -3.50 6.13 1.19
N LEU A 180 -3.10 5.20 0.31
CA LEU A 180 -2.90 3.81 0.68
C LEU A 180 -1.67 3.64 1.59
N GLU A 181 -0.58 4.35 1.31
CA GLU A 181 0.60 4.38 2.17
C GLU A 181 0.25 4.86 3.57
N LEU A 182 -0.50 5.96 3.69
CA LEU A 182 -0.96 6.49 4.98
C LEU A 182 -1.84 5.48 5.73
N HIS A 183 -2.74 4.79 5.03
CA HIS A 183 -3.55 3.73 5.64
C HIS A 183 -2.68 2.60 6.21
N PHE A 184 -1.69 2.11 5.47
CA PHE A 184 -0.80 1.06 5.95
C PHE A 184 0.11 1.53 7.08
N ARG A 185 0.48 2.80 7.09
CA ARG A 185 1.23 3.41 8.19
C ARG A 185 0.45 3.37 9.50
N LEU A 186 -0.83 3.74 9.48
CA LEU A 186 -1.71 3.63 10.64
C LEU A 186 -1.94 2.18 11.06
N LEU A 187 -2.16 1.31 10.08
CA LEU A 187 -2.39 -0.11 10.33
C LEU A 187 -1.18 -0.80 10.98
N ARG A 188 0.04 -0.38 10.64
CA ARG A 188 1.28 -0.87 11.25
C ARG A 188 1.27 -0.74 12.78
N PHE A 189 0.80 0.38 13.32
CA PHE A 189 0.69 0.56 14.78
C PHE A 189 -0.27 -0.43 15.43
N ALA A 190 -1.38 -0.75 14.75
CA ALA A 190 -2.31 -1.77 15.24
C ALA A 190 -1.65 -3.14 15.31
N PHE A 191 -0.85 -3.54 14.30
CA PHE A 191 -0.12 -4.80 14.30
C PHE A 191 1.04 -4.84 15.30
N ILE A 192 1.72 -3.72 15.53
CA ILE A 192 2.72 -3.58 16.60
C ILE A 192 2.08 -3.84 17.95
N PHE A 193 0.94 -3.22 18.22
CA PHE A 193 0.21 -3.40 19.46
C PHE A 193 -0.33 -4.82 19.64
N ALA A 194 -0.88 -5.41 18.59
CA ALA A 194 -1.33 -6.80 18.58
C ALA A 194 -0.18 -7.79 18.82
N GLY A 195 0.98 -7.56 18.20
CA GLY A 195 2.19 -8.36 18.40
C GLY A 195 2.75 -8.22 19.82
N TRP A 196 2.67 -7.04 20.41
CA TRP A 196 3.10 -6.81 21.77
C TRP A 196 2.22 -7.49 22.81
N LEU A 197 0.88 -7.50 22.63
CA LEU A 197 -0.07 -8.10 23.57
C LEU A 197 -0.16 -9.62 23.47
N PHE A 198 -0.24 -10.16 22.25
CA PHE A 198 -0.59 -11.56 22.00
C PHE A 198 0.44 -12.31 21.13
N GLY A 199 1.57 -11.69 20.81
CA GLY A 199 2.59 -12.31 19.98
C GLY A 199 2.08 -12.68 18.57
N PHE A 200 2.50 -13.84 18.07
CA PHE A 200 2.06 -14.34 16.76
C PHE A 200 0.56 -14.56 16.64
N LEU A 201 -0.10 -14.93 17.73
CA LEU A 201 -1.54 -15.13 17.74
C LEU A 201 -2.28 -13.80 17.51
N GLY A 202 -1.79 -12.71 18.11
CA GLY A 202 -2.32 -11.37 17.89
C GLY A 202 -2.18 -10.93 16.44
N ILE A 203 -1.03 -11.20 15.80
CA ILE A 203 -0.81 -10.91 14.40
C ILE A 203 -1.74 -11.73 13.49
N ALA A 204 -1.89 -13.02 13.76
CA ALA A 204 -2.77 -13.90 12.98
C ALA A 204 -4.23 -13.44 13.06
N ILE A 205 -4.71 -13.11 14.27
CA ILE A 205 -6.05 -12.54 14.45
C ILE A 205 -6.17 -11.19 13.74
N GLY A 206 -5.15 -10.33 13.85
CA GLY A 206 -5.12 -9.04 13.17
C GLY A 206 -5.23 -9.16 11.65
N ILE A 207 -4.49 -10.08 11.04
CA ILE A 207 -4.58 -10.37 9.60
C ILE A 207 -5.98 -10.84 9.24
N PHE A 208 -6.54 -11.78 10.00
CA PHE A 208 -7.88 -12.32 9.73
C PHE A 208 -8.96 -11.22 9.80
N LEU A 209 -8.92 -10.40 10.85
CA LEU A 209 -9.84 -9.27 11.00
C LEU A 209 -9.68 -8.24 9.88
N TYR A 210 -8.44 -7.90 9.53
CA TYR A 210 -8.17 -6.94 8.47
C TYR A 210 -8.64 -7.43 7.11
N LEU A 211 -8.39 -8.70 6.76
CA LEU A 211 -8.92 -9.30 5.53
C LEU A 211 -10.44 -9.36 5.53
N GLY A 212 -11.06 -9.62 6.68
CA GLY A 212 -12.52 -9.55 6.85
C GLY A 212 -13.07 -8.16 6.56
N ILE A 213 -12.46 -7.11 7.10
CA ILE A 213 -12.83 -5.72 6.84
C ILE A 213 -12.65 -5.38 5.35
N LEU A 214 -11.49 -5.72 4.76
CA LEU A 214 -11.25 -5.46 3.34
C LEU A 214 -12.25 -6.17 2.42
N SER A 215 -12.65 -7.40 2.76
CA SER A 215 -13.60 -8.18 1.96
C SER A 215 -15.03 -7.64 2.04
N SER A 216 -15.41 -7.03 3.16
CA SER A 216 -16.72 -6.40 3.34
C SER A 216 -16.78 -4.97 2.77
N TYR A 217 -15.62 -4.39 2.50
CA TYR A 217 -15.53 -3.01 2.04
C TYR A 217 -15.86 -2.88 0.54
N SER A 218 -16.65 -1.88 0.20
CA SER A 218 -17.05 -1.59 -1.18
C SER A 218 -16.88 -0.11 -1.51
N SER A 219 -16.30 0.17 -2.67
CA SER A 219 -16.21 1.51 -3.24
C SER A 219 -17.33 1.70 -4.25
N PHE A 220 -18.29 2.58 -3.97
CA PHE A 220 -19.45 2.86 -4.83
C PHE A 220 -20.17 1.59 -5.33
N GLY A 221 -20.37 0.61 -4.44
CA GLY A 221 -21.04 -0.65 -4.77
C GLY A 221 -20.17 -1.71 -5.45
N VAL A 222 -18.90 -1.41 -5.72
CA VAL A 222 -17.92 -2.38 -6.23
C VAL A 222 -17.07 -2.91 -5.08
N PRO A 223 -16.96 -4.23 -4.90
CA PRO A 223 -16.12 -4.80 -3.84
C PRO A 223 -14.67 -4.36 -3.97
N PHE A 224 -14.07 -3.91 -2.87
CA PHE A 224 -12.73 -3.32 -2.88
C PHE A 224 -11.63 -4.30 -3.32
N LEU A 225 -11.76 -5.58 -2.97
CA LEU A 225 -10.85 -6.65 -3.39
C LEU A 225 -11.20 -7.27 -4.75
N SER A 226 -12.14 -6.67 -5.50
CA SER A 226 -12.45 -7.12 -6.87
C SER A 226 -11.17 -7.13 -7.74
N PRO A 227 -10.99 -8.15 -8.60
CA PRO A 227 -11.90 -9.26 -8.98
C PRO A 227 -11.72 -10.55 -8.16
N TYR A 228 -10.90 -10.56 -7.11
CA TYR A 228 -10.57 -11.77 -6.35
C TYR A 228 -11.64 -12.11 -5.29
N VAL A 229 -12.24 -11.09 -4.70
CA VAL A 229 -13.30 -11.27 -3.69
C VAL A 229 -14.45 -10.31 -4.03
N PRO A 230 -15.64 -10.82 -4.33
CA PRO A 230 -15.97 -12.20 -4.68
C PRO A 230 -15.34 -12.64 -6.02
N LEU A 231 -15.09 -13.94 -6.17
CA LEU A 231 -14.55 -14.49 -7.43
C LEU A 231 -15.48 -14.18 -8.60
N SER A 232 -15.00 -13.42 -9.57
CA SER A 232 -15.74 -13.13 -10.79
C SER A 232 -15.40 -14.18 -11.86
N ASN A 233 -16.37 -14.48 -12.73
CA ASN A 233 -16.19 -15.40 -13.86
C ASN A 233 -15.27 -14.84 -14.96
N VAL A 234 -14.97 -13.55 -14.92
CA VAL A 234 -14.01 -12.92 -15.83
C VAL A 234 -12.62 -13.17 -15.30
N GLY A 235 -11.99 -14.18 -15.85
CA GLY A 235 -10.65 -14.71 -15.59
C GLY A 235 -9.75 -13.90 -14.66
N THR A 236 -9.71 -14.28 -13.40
CA THR A 236 -8.87 -13.67 -12.34
C THR A 236 -7.40 -13.59 -12.74
N SER A 237 -6.90 -14.53 -13.51
CA SER A 237 -5.53 -14.54 -14.03
C SER A 237 -5.23 -13.39 -14.98
N GLY A 238 -6.23 -12.94 -15.75
CA GLY A 238 -6.07 -11.83 -16.70
C GLY A 238 -6.03 -10.47 -16.01
N TYR A 239 -6.66 -10.31 -14.85
CA TYR A 239 -6.77 -9.00 -14.21
C TYR A 239 -5.48 -8.56 -13.51
N PHE A 240 -4.83 -9.46 -12.79
CA PHE A 240 -3.59 -9.16 -12.08
C PHE A 240 -2.37 -9.16 -13.02
N PHE A 241 -2.34 -10.09 -13.99
CA PHE A 241 -1.19 -10.28 -14.88
C PHE A 241 -1.27 -9.55 -16.21
N SER A 242 -2.41 -8.92 -16.55
CA SER A 242 -2.54 -8.14 -17.78
C SER A 242 -2.67 -6.66 -17.47
N PRO A 243 -1.84 -5.78 -18.09
CA PRO A 243 -2.03 -4.35 -17.99
C PRO A 243 -3.41 -3.98 -18.52
N TYR A 244 -4.00 -2.92 -17.97
CA TYR A 244 -5.38 -2.53 -18.27
C TYR A 244 -5.64 -2.27 -19.78
N TRP A 245 -4.66 -1.81 -20.54
CA TRP A 245 -4.80 -1.60 -22.01
C TRP A 245 -4.89 -2.89 -22.83
N ARG A 246 -4.45 -4.03 -22.27
CA ARG A 246 -4.60 -5.36 -22.89
C ARG A 246 -5.83 -6.11 -22.43
N ARG A 247 -6.53 -5.59 -21.44
CA ARG A 247 -7.77 -6.21 -20.96
C ARG A 247 -8.85 -6.04 -22.05
N GLU A 248 -9.25 -7.12 -22.68
CA GLU A 248 -10.28 -7.11 -23.71
C GLU A 248 -11.67 -6.90 -23.13
N LYS A 249 -11.89 -7.35 -21.90
CA LYS A 249 -13.16 -7.25 -21.20
C LYS A 249 -13.06 -6.29 -20.03
N ARG A 250 -14.13 -5.54 -19.81
CA ARG A 250 -14.33 -4.72 -18.62
C ARG A 250 -14.71 -5.60 -17.44
N SER A 251 -14.49 -5.11 -16.23
CA SER A 251 -14.92 -5.83 -15.02
C SER A 251 -16.44 -5.94 -14.98
N ASP A 252 -16.96 -7.13 -14.66
CA ASP A 252 -18.40 -7.38 -14.54
C ASP A 252 -19.06 -6.53 -13.44
N PHE A 253 -18.28 -6.16 -12.43
CA PHE A 253 -18.76 -5.33 -11.31
C PHE A 253 -19.04 -3.87 -11.69
N LEU A 254 -18.51 -3.38 -12.82
CA LEU A 254 -18.71 -2.00 -13.26
C LEU A 254 -20.06 -1.78 -13.96
N ASN A 255 -20.84 -2.84 -14.15
CA ASN A 255 -22.19 -2.79 -14.75
C ASN A 255 -22.28 -1.97 -16.03
N THR A 256 -21.26 -2.03 -16.86
CA THR A 256 -21.16 -1.29 -18.11
C THR A 256 -22.02 -1.92 -19.20
N LYS A 257 -22.71 -1.09 -19.99
CA LYS A 257 -23.54 -1.56 -21.13
C LYS A 257 -22.75 -2.38 -22.15
N ARG A 258 -21.45 -2.17 -22.26
CA ARG A 258 -20.55 -2.92 -23.17
C ARG A 258 -19.46 -3.58 -22.33
N THR A 259 -19.45 -4.90 -22.31
CA THR A 259 -18.43 -5.69 -21.61
C THR A 259 -17.10 -5.76 -22.36
N ASN A 260 -17.13 -5.72 -23.70
CA ASN A 260 -15.90 -5.72 -24.52
C ASN A 260 -15.40 -4.29 -24.77
N LYS A 261 -14.11 -4.05 -24.56
CA LYS A 261 -13.47 -2.75 -24.84
C LYS A 261 -13.31 -2.48 -26.33
N GLN A 262 -13.03 -3.53 -27.11
CA GLN A 262 -12.86 -3.44 -28.57
C GLN A 262 -13.85 -4.36 -29.26
N ASN A 263 -14.47 -3.86 -30.34
CA ASN A 263 -15.12 -4.72 -31.29
C ASN A 263 -14.05 -5.51 -32.05
N SER A 264 -14.31 -6.79 -32.31
CA SER A 264 -13.43 -7.71 -33.05
C SER A 264 -13.14 -7.29 -34.52
N ILE A 265 -13.61 -6.11 -34.89
CA ILE A 265 -13.50 -5.56 -36.23
C ILE A 265 -12.35 -4.61 -36.27
N SER A 266 -11.18 -5.04 -36.52
CA SER A 266 -10.25 -4.27 -37.32
C SER A 266 -8.81 -4.67 -37.17
N MET A 267 -8.50 -5.79 -37.70
CA MET A 267 -7.11 -5.97 -38.10
C MET A 267 -7.03 -6.22 -39.61
N LYS A 268 -7.78 -5.43 -40.39
CA LYS A 268 -7.67 -5.44 -41.87
C LYS A 268 -6.33 -4.84 -42.35
N TRP A 269 -5.54 -4.26 -41.48
CA TRP A 269 -4.23 -3.71 -41.83
C TRP A 269 -3.04 -4.46 -41.21
N LYS A 270 -3.25 -5.69 -40.69
CA LYS A 270 -2.16 -6.65 -40.52
C LYS A 270 -1.85 -7.25 -41.88
N ILE A 271 -0.95 -6.63 -42.57
CA ILE A 271 -0.19 -7.22 -43.67
C ILE A 271 0.98 -7.98 -43.06
#